data_751797a0114b6a4cf73efdb1cf8ed2ad
#
_entry.id   751797a0114b6a4cf73efdb1cf8ed2ad
#
_cell.length_a   1.000
_cell.length_b   1.000
_cell.length_c   1.000
_cell.angle_alpha   90.00
_cell.angle_beta   90.00
_cell.angle_gamma   90.00
#
_symmetry.space_group_name_H-M   'P 1'
#
loop_
_entity.id
_entity.type
_entity.pdbx_description
1 polymer ?
#
loop_
_entity_poly.entity_id
_entity_poly.type
_entity_poly.pdbx_seq_one_letter_code
_entity_poly.pdbx_strand_id
1 'polypeptide(L)'
;AHSFPTRRSSDLVTKKVLDGLSWDYEILFINDGSVDCSREIIDKIAATDKKVRAIHFSRNFGHEAAMIAGIDYARGDALVCMDADLQHPPSCLPEMVRHFDEGMDVINMVRMSNKSAGKVKNITSSAFYAFINMISDANLVKNASDFFGISNRAANVLRKNYREKIRFLRGYVQNLGFHKMNMEYVAADRVAGESKYSIKKLFRFSMNTIMCFSDFPLRLGIYAGLFAALLGVLMTIYTIVSWKQVGTPSGYATTI
;
A
#
# COMPACT_ATOMS: atom_id res chain seq x y z
N ALA A 1 22.25 12.66 -0.58
CA ALA A 1 22.17 14.11 -0.85
C ALA A 1 21.91 14.43 -2.32
N HIS A 2 20.85 13.93 -2.97
CA HIS A 2 20.57 14.22 -4.39
C HIS A 2 19.08 14.47 -4.69
N SER A 3 18.30 14.96 -3.71
CA SER A 3 16.84 15.14 -3.89
C SER A 3 16.43 16.60 -4.21
N PHE A 4 17.37 17.54 -4.25
CA PHE A 4 17.10 18.98 -4.27
C PHE A 4 16.46 19.55 -5.56
N PRO A 5 16.87 19.17 -6.78
CA PRO A 5 16.28 19.75 -7.98
C PRO A 5 14.89 19.19 -8.30
N THR A 6 14.63 17.93 -7.92
CA THR A 6 13.45 17.20 -8.32
C THR A 6 12.16 17.62 -7.61
N ARG A 7 12.21 17.94 -6.31
CA ARG A 7 11.00 18.33 -5.56
C ARG A 7 10.46 19.70 -5.99
N ARG A 8 11.33 20.70 -6.11
CA ARG A 8 10.92 22.04 -6.59
C ARG A 8 10.37 22.02 -8.01
N SER A 9 10.83 21.09 -8.85
CA SER A 9 10.30 20.93 -10.21
C SER A 9 8.94 20.23 -10.23
N SER A 10 8.69 19.26 -9.35
CA SER A 10 7.39 18.58 -9.28
C SER A 10 6.28 19.52 -8.84
N ASP A 11 6.55 20.37 -7.83
CA ASP A 11 5.61 21.35 -7.33
C ASP A 11 5.20 22.34 -8.41
N LEU A 12 6.18 22.88 -9.14
CA LEU A 12 5.95 23.83 -10.22
C LEU A 12 5.17 23.23 -11.38
N VAL A 13 5.48 21.98 -11.77
CA VAL A 13 4.79 21.30 -12.86
C VAL A 13 3.35 20.96 -12.45
N THR A 14 3.15 20.42 -11.26
CA THR A 14 1.82 20.09 -10.74
C THR A 14 0.96 21.35 -10.62
N LYS A 15 1.49 22.41 -10.01
CA LYS A 15 0.79 23.68 -9.88
C LYS A 15 0.41 24.27 -11.23
N LYS A 16 1.31 24.26 -12.21
CA LYS A 16 1.03 24.75 -13.57
C LYS A 16 -0.13 24.01 -14.22
N VAL A 17 -0.24 22.69 -14.02
CA VAL A 17 -1.38 21.90 -14.52
C VAL A 17 -2.66 22.27 -13.78
N LEU A 18 -2.61 22.36 -12.45
CA LEU A 18 -3.77 22.69 -11.62
C LEU A 18 -4.29 24.11 -11.85
N ASP A 19 -3.40 25.10 -12.04
CA ASP A 19 -3.79 26.49 -12.35
C ASP A 19 -4.48 26.61 -13.72
N GLY A 20 -4.32 25.63 -14.61
CA GLY A 20 -5.02 25.54 -15.88
C GLY A 20 -6.41 24.92 -15.80
N LEU A 21 -6.83 24.41 -14.64
CA LEU A 21 -8.14 23.81 -14.43
C LEU A 21 -9.15 24.84 -13.95
N SER A 22 -10.43 24.60 -14.24
CA SER A 22 -11.54 25.44 -13.77
C SER A 22 -11.99 25.14 -12.34
N TRP A 23 -11.45 24.12 -11.71
CA TRP A 23 -11.76 23.70 -10.34
C TRP A 23 -10.82 24.35 -9.34
N ASP A 24 -11.33 24.62 -8.14
CA ASP A 24 -10.46 25.01 -7.03
C ASP A 24 -9.69 23.80 -6.49
N TYR A 25 -8.50 24.04 -5.95
CA TYR A 25 -7.63 22.97 -5.49
C TYR A 25 -6.82 23.37 -4.26
N GLU A 26 -6.40 22.37 -3.49
CA GLU A 26 -5.31 22.47 -2.52
C GLU A 26 -4.19 21.46 -2.83
N ILE A 27 -2.96 21.82 -2.52
CA ILE A 27 -1.81 20.92 -2.52
C ILE A 27 -1.42 20.67 -1.08
N LEU A 28 -1.50 19.41 -0.64
CA LEU A 28 -1.12 19.00 0.72
C LEU A 28 0.16 18.17 0.68
N PHE A 29 1.27 18.78 1.11
CA PHE A 29 2.54 18.10 1.25
C PHE A 29 2.59 17.31 2.55
N ILE A 30 2.96 16.03 2.45
CA ILE A 30 3.25 15.19 3.60
C ILE A 30 4.74 14.89 3.61
N ASN A 31 5.46 15.45 4.58
CA ASN A 31 6.88 15.21 4.77
C ASN A 31 7.09 14.13 5.83
N ASP A 32 7.49 12.94 5.39
CA ASP A 32 7.72 11.77 6.25
C ASP A 32 9.09 11.82 6.95
N GLY A 33 9.31 12.89 7.72
CA GLY A 33 10.49 13.05 8.56
C GLY A 33 11.80 13.16 7.77
N SER A 34 11.79 13.92 6.67
CA SER A 34 13.03 14.18 5.91
C SER A 34 14.08 14.88 6.77
N VAL A 35 15.33 14.44 6.64
CA VAL A 35 16.50 15.01 7.35
C VAL A 35 17.27 16.05 6.53
N ASP A 36 16.87 16.27 5.29
CA ASP A 36 17.37 17.30 4.39
C ASP A 36 16.54 18.59 4.51
N CYS A 37 16.88 19.63 3.76
CA CYS A 37 16.15 20.91 3.74
C CYS A 37 14.77 20.86 3.08
N SER A 38 14.18 19.67 2.89
CA SER A 38 12.82 19.53 2.33
C SER A 38 11.77 20.25 3.17
N ARG A 39 11.91 20.22 4.49
CA ARG A 39 11.00 20.90 5.41
C ARG A 39 10.99 22.41 5.17
N GLU A 40 12.17 23.04 5.18
CA GLU A 40 12.28 24.48 5.00
C GLU A 40 11.76 24.95 3.62
N ILE A 41 11.94 24.11 2.59
CA ILE A 41 11.44 24.42 1.24
C ILE A 41 9.91 24.37 1.22
N ILE A 42 9.32 23.31 1.77
CA ILE A 42 7.88 23.15 1.81
C ILE A 42 7.24 24.28 2.64
N ASP A 43 7.82 24.61 3.81
CA ASP A 43 7.33 25.70 4.66
C ASP A 43 7.37 27.05 3.94
N LYS A 44 8.42 27.35 3.17
CA LYS A 44 8.51 28.56 2.34
C LYS A 44 7.42 28.61 1.27
N ILE A 45 7.14 27.48 0.61
CA ILE A 45 6.08 27.42 -0.41
C ILE A 45 4.72 27.65 0.26
N ALA A 46 4.44 26.96 1.36
CA ALA A 46 3.18 27.07 2.10
C ALA A 46 2.97 28.49 2.68
N ALA A 47 4.04 29.20 3.04
CA ALA A 47 3.95 30.58 3.51
C ALA A 47 3.61 31.60 2.39
N THR A 48 3.95 31.27 1.15
CA THR A 48 3.73 32.17 -0.01
C THR A 48 2.47 31.87 -0.80
N ASP A 49 1.94 30.63 -0.70
CA ASP A 49 0.78 30.17 -1.46
C ASP A 49 -0.30 29.60 -0.53
N LYS A 50 -1.45 30.26 -0.44
CA LYS A 50 -2.59 29.85 0.39
C LYS A 50 -3.22 28.52 -0.04
N LYS A 51 -3.00 28.07 -1.27
CA LYS A 51 -3.48 26.77 -1.78
C LYS A 51 -2.56 25.63 -1.35
N VAL A 52 -1.41 25.93 -0.74
CA VAL A 52 -0.42 24.94 -0.31
C VAL A 52 -0.46 24.79 1.20
N ARG A 53 -0.52 23.54 1.64
CA ARG A 53 -0.45 23.15 3.05
C ARG A 53 0.60 22.08 3.26
N ALA A 54 1.13 21.97 4.48
CA ALA A 54 2.16 21.02 4.81
C ALA A 54 1.86 20.30 6.13
N ILE A 55 2.22 19.01 6.19
CA ILE A 55 2.26 18.21 7.39
C ILE A 55 3.66 17.60 7.49
N HIS A 56 4.30 17.79 8.63
CA HIS A 56 5.63 17.24 8.90
C HIS A 56 5.57 16.20 10.00
N PHE A 57 6.01 15.00 9.71
CA PHE A 57 6.16 13.97 10.71
C PHE A 57 7.41 14.22 11.57
N SER A 58 7.35 13.83 12.83
CA SER A 58 8.48 13.93 13.78
C SER A 58 9.64 13.01 13.43
N ARG A 59 9.39 11.94 12.67
CA ARG A 59 10.37 10.98 12.15
C ARG A 59 9.80 10.27 10.94
N ASN A 60 10.57 9.41 10.28
CA ASN A 60 10.07 8.55 9.22
C ASN A 60 9.14 7.47 9.79
N PHE A 61 7.88 7.45 9.37
CA PHE A 61 6.84 6.47 9.68
C PHE A 61 6.50 5.57 8.49
N GLY A 62 7.01 5.90 7.31
CA GLY A 62 6.84 5.15 6.06
C GLY A 62 5.75 5.69 5.15
N HIS A 63 5.86 5.31 3.89
CA HIS A 63 5.04 5.80 2.78
C HIS A 63 3.53 5.63 3.03
N GLU A 64 3.09 4.47 3.51
CA GLU A 64 1.67 4.20 3.84
C GLU A 64 1.12 5.19 4.88
N ALA A 65 1.92 5.52 5.90
CA ALA A 65 1.53 6.49 6.93
C ALA A 65 1.39 7.90 6.34
N ALA A 66 2.28 8.27 5.42
CA ALA A 66 2.23 9.57 4.75
C ALA A 66 0.97 9.70 3.88
N MET A 67 0.64 8.67 3.09
CA MET A 67 -0.58 8.66 2.28
C MET A 67 -1.85 8.76 3.14
N ILE A 68 -1.90 8.03 4.26
CA ILE A 68 -3.05 8.09 5.18
C ILE A 68 -3.20 9.47 5.80
N ALA A 69 -2.10 10.10 6.21
CA ALA A 69 -2.17 11.48 6.71
C ALA A 69 -2.68 12.44 5.61
N GLY A 70 -2.26 12.24 4.36
CA GLY A 70 -2.82 12.96 3.22
C GLY A 70 -4.33 12.82 3.13
N ILE A 71 -4.84 11.58 3.19
CA ILE A 71 -6.28 11.31 3.16
C ILE A 71 -6.99 11.94 4.37
N ASP A 72 -6.42 11.83 5.57
CA ASP A 72 -7.05 12.33 6.80
C ASP A 72 -7.22 13.84 6.81
N TYR A 73 -6.26 14.58 6.29
CA TYR A 73 -6.21 16.04 6.39
C TYR A 73 -6.60 16.77 5.12
N ALA A 74 -6.81 16.07 4.01
CA ALA A 74 -7.32 16.67 2.79
C ALA A 74 -8.79 17.12 2.95
N ARG A 75 -9.15 18.24 2.27
CA ARG A 75 -10.44 18.94 2.42
C ARG A 75 -11.28 18.96 1.15
N GLY A 76 -10.70 18.58 0.00
CA GLY A 76 -11.38 18.59 -1.29
C GLY A 76 -12.50 17.57 -1.40
N ASP A 77 -13.37 17.75 -2.40
CA ASP A 77 -14.44 16.83 -2.78
C ASP A 77 -13.87 15.54 -3.42
N ALA A 78 -12.70 15.63 -4.00
CA ALA A 78 -11.90 14.52 -4.47
C ALA A 78 -10.44 14.70 -4.04
N LEU A 79 -9.73 13.58 -3.87
CA LEU A 79 -8.33 13.53 -3.47
C LEU A 79 -7.54 12.73 -4.48
N VAL A 80 -6.36 13.22 -4.83
CA VAL A 80 -5.38 12.47 -5.63
C VAL A 80 -4.11 12.30 -4.82
N CYS A 81 -3.72 11.05 -4.59
CA CYS A 81 -2.43 10.71 -3.99
C CYS A 81 -1.39 10.52 -5.08
N MET A 82 -0.25 11.19 -4.96
CA MET A 82 0.86 11.06 -5.91
C MET A 82 2.22 11.26 -5.23
N ASP A 83 3.25 10.58 -5.75
CA ASP A 83 4.62 10.75 -5.29
C ASP A 83 5.22 12.07 -5.82
N ALA A 84 6.09 12.68 -5.02
CA ALA A 84 6.76 13.93 -5.38
C ALA A 84 8.01 13.74 -6.25
N ASP A 85 8.23 12.55 -6.85
CA ASP A 85 9.40 12.21 -7.65
C ASP A 85 9.18 12.31 -9.18
N LEU A 86 8.01 12.83 -9.60
CA LEU A 86 7.57 12.97 -10.98
C LEU A 86 7.38 11.65 -11.75
N GLN A 87 7.46 10.50 -11.10
CA GLN A 87 7.07 9.23 -11.74
C GLN A 87 5.56 9.16 -12.00
N HIS A 88 4.79 9.91 -11.22
CA HIS A 88 3.36 10.11 -11.38
C HIS A 88 3.12 11.39 -12.17
N PRO A 89 2.73 11.31 -13.45
CA PRO A 89 2.65 12.49 -14.32
C PRO A 89 1.47 13.38 -13.95
N PRO A 90 1.70 14.67 -13.62
CA PRO A 90 0.61 15.60 -13.32
C PRO A 90 -0.35 15.83 -14.49
N SER A 91 0.07 15.51 -15.71
CA SER A 91 -0.79 15.58 -16.91
C SER A 91 -2.03 14.67 -16.87
N CYS A 92 -2.06 13.68 -15.98
CA CYS A 92 -3.24 12.84 -15.75
C CYS A 92 -4.32 13.54 -14.91
N LEU A 93 -3.99 14.57 -14.15
CA LEU A 93 -4.92 15.22 -13.21
C LEU A 93 -6.19 15.77 -13.89
N PRO A 94 -6.13 16.44 -15.06
CA PRO A 94 -7.33 16.95 -15.72
C PRO A 94 -8.34 15.85 -16.05
N GLU A 95 -7.85 14.71 -16.52
CA GLU A 95 -8.70 13.56 -16.87
C GLU A 95 -9.28 12.90 -15.63
N MET A 96 -8.50 12.76 -14.54
CA MET A 96 -8.99 12.26 -13.26
C MET A 96 -10.12 13.14 -12.70
N VAL A 97 -9.97 14.46 -12.75
CA VAL A 97 -10.98 15.40 -12.25
C VAL A 97 -12.27 15.25 -13.07
N ARG A 98 -12.19 15.18 -14.40
CA ARG A 98 -13.35 14.94 -15.25
C ARG A 98 -14.10 13.66 -14.87
N HIS A 99 -13.40 12.57 -14.58
CA HIS A 99 -14.03 11.33 -14.16
C HIS A 99 -14.70 11.42 -12.79
N PHE A 100 -14.21 12.25 -11.88
CA PHE A 100 -14.93 12.54 -10.64
C PHE A 100 -16.24 13.28 -10.91
N ASP A 101 -16.26 14.23 -11.83
CA ASP A 101 -17.47 14.95 -12.26
C ASP A 101 -18.48 14.00 -12.94
N GLU A 102 -18.00 12.96 -13.63
CA GLU A 102 -18.80 11.88 -14.22
C GLU A 102 -19.33 10.89 -13.16
N GLY A 103 -19.00 11.06 -11.88
CA GLY A 103 -19.51 10.26 -10.75
C GLY A 103 -18.66 9.05 -10.39
N MET A 104 -17.40 8.98 -10.85
CA MET A 104 -16.46 7.97 -10.35
C MET A 104 -16.02 8.30 -8.93
N ASP A 105 -15.92 7.29 -8.09
CA ASP A 105 -15.47 7.43 -6.71
C ASP A 105 -14.01 6.99 -6.51
N VAL A 106 -13.55 6.08 -7.34
CA VAL A 106 -12.19 5.51 -7.25
C VAL A 106 -11.57 5.41 -8.64
N ILE A 107 -10.43 6.03 -8.79
CA ILE A 107 -9.62 5.98 -10.02
C ILE A 107 -8.29 5.32 -9.68
N ASN A 108 -8.11 4.07 -10.10
CA ASN A 108 -6.86 3.35 -9.94
C ASN A 108 -5.94 3.65 -11.12
N MET A 109 -4.77 4.20 -10.85
CA MET A 109 -3.78 4.44 -11.87
C MET A 109 -2.92 3.19 -12.06
N VAL A 110 -2.97 2.63 -13.27
CA VAL A 110 -2.26 1.40 -13.64
C VAL A 110 -1.03 1.76 -14.44
N ARG A 111 0.14 1.39 -13.93
CA ARG A 111 1.40 1.65 -14.62
C ARG A 111 1.54 0.72 -15.83
N MET A 112 1.61 1.28 -17.01
CA MET A 112 1.96 0.51 -18.21
C MET A 112 3.39 -0.04 -18.05
N SER A 113 3.55 -1.37 -18.16
CA SER A 113 4.87 -1.97 -18.05
C SER A 113 5.69 -1.62 -19.28
N ASN A 114 6.85 -0.99 -19.10
CA ASN A 114 7.83 -0.91 -20.17
C ASN A 114 8.21 -2.35 -20.58
N LYS A 115 8.20 -2.63 -21.89
CA LYS A 115 8.50 -3.95 -22.49
C LYS A 115 9.87 -4.54 -22.09
N SER A 116 10.72 -3.76 -21.41
CA SER A 116 12.05 -4.13 -20.90
C SER A 116 12.05 -4.79 -19.53
N ALA A 117 10.92 -4.92 -18.83
CA ALA A 117 10.88 -5.65 -17.57
C ALA A 117 11.05 -7.16 -17.86
N GLY A 118 12.12 -7.78 -17.36
CA GLY A 118 12.47 -9.16 -17.64
C GLY A 118 11.31 -10.14 -17.40
N LYS A 119 11.15 -11.13 -18.31
CA LYS A 119 10.04 -12.11 -18.31
C LYS A 119 9.82 -12.77 -16.93
N VAL A 120 10.89 -13.07 -16.20
CA VAL A 120 10.84 -13.70 -14.86
C VAL A 120 10.14 -12.80 -13.84
N LYS A 121 10.42 -11.49 -13.83
CA LYS A 121 9.76 -10.53 -12.93
C LYS A 121 8.27 -10.42 -13.21
N ASN A 122 7.86 -10.48 -14.45
CA ASN A 122 6.45 -10.43 -14.83
C ASN A 122 5.69 -11.70 -14.44
N ILE A 123 6.32 -12.88 -14.55
CA ILE A 123 5.70 -14.16 -14.17
C ILE A 123 5.54 -14.23 -12.64
N THR A 124 6.58 -13.92 -11.87
CA THR A 124 6.53 -13.94 -10.40
C THR A 124 5.52 -12.95 -9.85
N SER A 125 5.44 -11.75 -10.42
CA SER A 125 4.43 -10.76 -10.05
C SER A 125 3.02 -11.25 -10.38
N SER A 126 2.78 -11.83 -11.56
CA SER A 126 1.47 -12.37 -11.93
C SER A 126 1.02 -13.50 -11.03
N ALA A 127 1.94 -14.44 -10.73
CA ALA A 127 1.67 -15.55 -9.81
C ALA A 127 1.31 -15.03 -8.40
N PHE A 128 2.01 -14.00 -7.92
CA PHE A 128 1.73 -13.39 -6.63
C PHE A 128 0.32 -12.77 -6.56
N TYR A 129 -0.07 -11.97 -7.57
CA TYR A 129 -1.41 -11.38 -7.61
C TYR A 129 -2.51 -12.44 -7.79
N ALA A 130 -2.28 -13.47 -8.61
CA ALA A 130 -3.20 -14.59 -8.75
C ALA A 130 -3.38 -15.35 -7.43
N PHE A 131 -2.29 -15.60 -6.70
CA PHE A 131 -2.33 -16.24 -5.40
C PHE A 131 -3.10 -15.40 -4.37
N ILE A 132 -2.82 -14.11 -4.26
CA ILE A 132 -3.56 -13.23 -3.34
C ILE A 132 -5.05 -13.20 -3.69
N ASN A 133 -5.40 -13.01 -4.96
CA ASN A 133 -6.80 -12.97 -5.39
C ASN A 133 -7.53 -14.33 -5.18
N MET A 134 -6.78 -15.43 -5.11
CA MET A 134 -7.34 -16.75 -4.80
C MET A 134 -7.61 -16.95 -3.30
N ILE A 135 -6.74 -16.42 -2.42
CA ILE A 135 -6.84 -16.63 -0.97
C ILE A 135 -7.54 -15.49 -0.22
N SER A 136 -7.94 -14.44 -0.94
CA SER A 136 -8.64 -13.26 -0.41
C SER A 136 -9.79 -12.87 -1.32
N ASP A 137 -10.79 -12.22 -0.75
CA ASP A 137 -11.92 -11.64 -1.51
C ASP A 137 -11.54 -10.34 -2.25
N ALA A 138 -10.27 -9.93 -2.19
CA ALA A 138 -9.78 -8.71 -2.80
C ALA A 138 -9.39 -8.94 -4.27
N ASN A 139 -10.08 -8.27 -5.19
CA ASN A 139 -9.72 -8.26 -6.62
C ASN A 139 -8.64 -7.19 -6.89
N LEU A 140 -7.40 -7.51 -6.51
CA LEU A 140 -6.28 -6.58 -6.70
C LEU A 140 -5.86 -6.52 -8.17
N VAL A 141 -5.82 -5.30 -8.70
CA VAL A 141 -5.40 -5.01 -10.07
C VAL A 141 -3.87 -5.08 -10.16
N LYS A 142 -3.38 -5.89 -11.09
CA LYS A 142 -1.95 -5.98 -11.37
C LYS A 142 -1.42 -4.62 -11.86
N ASN A 143 -0.22 -4.25 -11.42
CA ASN A 143 0.45 -3.00 -11.76
C ASN A 143 -0.27 -1.71 -11.32
N ALA A 144 -1.32 -1.80 -10.50
CA ALA A 144 -1.85 -0.60 -9.85
C ALA A 144 -0.75 0.05 -9.01
N SER A 145 -0.67 1.37 -9.06
CA SER A 145 0.35 2.15 -8.36
C SER A 145 -0.22 2.83 -7.12
N ASP A 146 0.65 3.48 -6.35
CA ASP A 146 0.26 4.37 -5.24
C ASP A 146 -0.22 5.74 -5.76
N PHE A 147 -0.28 5.91 -7.08
CA PHE A 147 -0.98 6.98 -7.76
C PHE A 147 -2.44 6.57 -7.95
N PHE A 148 -3.35 7.22 -7.25
CA PHE A 148 -4.79 6.96 -7.32
C PHE A 148 -5.59 8.21 -6.96
N GLY A 149 -6.83 8.23 -7.39
CA GLY A 149 -7.79 9.25 -7.00
C GLY A 149 -8.99 8.64 -6.27
N ILE A 150 -9.52 9.35 -5.28
CA ILE A 150 -10.72 8.95 -4.54
C ILE A 150 -11.63 10.14 -4.26
N SER A 151 -12.94 9.92 -4.32
CA SER A 151 -13.93 10.91 -3.87
C SER A 151 -13.87 11.11 -2.35
N ASN A 152 -14.35 12.24 -1.85
CA ASN A 152 -14.44 12.48 -0.40
C ASN A 152 -15.32 11.43 0.30
N ARG A 153 -16.34 10.91 -0.38
CA ARG A 153 -17.16 9.81 0.11
C ARG A 153 -16.35 8.55 0.35
N ALA A 154 -15.52 8.15 -0.60
CA ALA A 154 -14.60 7.02 -0.48
C ALA A 154 -13.51 7.29 0.59
N ALA A 155 -12.95 8.50 0.63
CA ALA A 155 -11.99 8.91 1.64
C ALA A 155 -12.57 8.81 3.07
N ASN A 156 -13.82 9.17 3.27
CA ASN A 156 -14.49 9.08 4.57
C ASN A 156 -14.64 7.63 5.05
N VAL A 157 -14.85 6.67 4.15
CA VAL A 157 -14.85 5.25 4.50
C VAL A 157 -13.46 4.80 4.97
N LEU A 158 -12.39 5.20 4.26
CA LEU A 158 -11.02 4.91 4.68
C LEU A 158 -10.67 5.55 6.02
N ARG A 159 -11.07 6.80 6.24
CA ARG A 159 -10.88 7.53 7.51
C ARG A 159 -11.53 6.84 8.69
N LYS A 160 -12.69 6.24 8.53
CA LYS A 160 -13.48 5.67 9.63
C LYS A 160 -13.19 4.18 9.88
N ASN A 161 -12.95 3.40 8.83
CA ASN A 161 -13.02 1.95 8.90
C ASN A 161 -11.68 1.24 8.68
N TYR A 162 -10.65 1.90 8.13
CA TYR A 162 -9.37 1.27 7.77
C TYR A 162 -8.24 1.86 8.62
N ARG A 163 -8.16 1.42 9.89
CA ARG A 163 -7.21 1.97 10.89
C ARG A 163 -6.22 0.93 11.43
N GLU A 164 -6.08 -0.18 10.73
CA GLU A 164 -5.19 -1.27 11.10
C GLU A 164 -3.74 -0.80 11.21
N LYS A 165 -2.95 -1.48 12.07
CA LYS A 165 -1.53 -1.20 12.25
C LYS A 165 -0.71 -1.59 11.02
N ILE A 166 -1.04 -2.73 10.41
CA ILE A 166 -0.46 -3.19 9.15
C ILE A 166 -1.39 -2.71 8.04
N ARG A 167 -0.85 -1.95 7.09
CA ARG A 167 -1.66 -1.27 6.08
C ARG A 167 -1.15 -1.59 4.69
N PHE A 168 -2.09 -1.67 3.76
CA PHE A 168 -1.84 -1.75 2.33
C PHE A 168 -2.88 -0.90 1.62
N LEU A 169 -2.68 0.42 1.69
CA LEU A 169 -3.67 1.42 1.28
C LEU A 169 -4.14 1.25 -0.16
N ARG A 170 -3.21 0.99 -1.08
CA ARG A 170 -3.53 0.69 -2.48
C ARG A 170 -4.53 -0.46 -2.63
N GLY A 171 -4.39 -1.51 -1.84
CA GLY A 171 -5.33 -2.62 -1.83
C GLY A 171 -6.67 -2.24 -1.21
N TYR A 172 -6.67 -1.46 -0.14
CA TYR A 172 -7.91 -0.96 0.46
C TYR A 172 -8.71 -0.11 -0.52
N VAL A 173 -8.05 0.83 -1.21
CA VAL A 173 -8.68 1.68 -2.23
C VAL A 173 -9.31 0.83 -3.34
N GLN A 174 -8.60 -0.19 -3.83
CA GLN A 174 -9.12 -1.10 -4.86
C GLN A 174 -10.29 -1.95 -4.38
N ASN A 175 -10.34 -2.26 -3.07
CA ASN A 175 -11.39 -3.11 -2.48
C ASN A 175 -12.64 -2.32 -2.04
N LEU A 176 -12.62 -0.99 -2.12
CA LEU A 176 -13.81 -0.19 -1.89
C LEU A 176 -14.93 -0.56 -2.87
N GLY A 177 -16.15 -0.74 -2.35
CA GLY A 177 -17.34 -1.13 -3.11
C GLY A 177 -18.01 0.01 -3.89
N PHE A 178 -17.28 1.08 -4.22
CA PHE A 178 -17.77 2.24 -4.95
C PHE A 178 -17.58 2.10 -6.47
N HIS A 179 -18.14 3.06 -7.22
CA HIS A 179 -17.91 3.17 -8.66
C HIS A 179 -16.42 3.41 -8.91
N LYS A 180 -15.77 2.48 -9.59
CA LYS A 180 -14.33 2.52 -9.81
C LYS A 180 -13.95 2.28 -11.26
N MET A 181 -12.85 2.90 -11.66
CA MET A 181 -12.23 2.69 -12.95
C MET A 181 -10.73 2.53 -12.84
N ASN A 182 -10.14 1.96 -13.88
CA ASN A 182 -8.70 1.88 -14.03
C ASN A 182 -8.28 2.82 -15.18
N MET A 183 -7.29 3.66 -14.93
CA MET A 183 -6.71 4.58 -15.88
C MET A 183 -5.24 4.25 -16.08
N GLU A 184 -4.81 4.06 -17.30
CA GLU A 184 -3.43 3.70 -17.61
C GLU A 184 -2.55 4.94 -17.72
N TYR A 185 -1.31 4.83 -17.23
CA TYR A 185 -0.30 5.88 -17.40
C TYR A 185 1.09 5.32 -17.68
N VAL A 186 1.88 6.09 -18.36
CA VAL A 186 3.30 5.82 -18.57
C VAL A 186 4.09 6.55 -17.48
N ALA A 187 4.76 5.78 -16.62
CA ALA A 187 5.60 6.41 -15.61
C ALA A 187 6.84 7.05 -16.27
N ALA A 188 7.14 8.27 -15.89
CA ALA A 188 8.37 8.91 -16.30
C ALA A 188 9.59 8.17 -15.74
N ASP A 189 10.74 8.28 -16.43
CA ASP A 189 11.99 7.73 -15.92
C ASP A 189 12.38 8.45 -14.63
N ARG A 190 12.92 7.68 -13.67
CA ARG A 190 13.41 8.27 -12.41
C ARG A 190 14.50 9.28 -12.70
N VAL A 191 14.30 10.51 -12.25
CA VAL A 191 15.31 11.58 -12.38
C VAL A 191 16.52 11.30 -11.48
N ALA A 192 16.38 10.50 -10.40
CA ALA A 192 17.48 10.06 -9.54
C ALA A 192 17.07 8.84 -8.67
N GLY A 193 18.03 7.95 -8.42
CA GLY A 193 17.95 6.86 -7.46
C GLY A 193 17.80 5.45 -8.07
N GLU A 194 18.55 4.49 -7.54
CA GLU A 194 18.42 3.07 -7.87
C GLU A 194 17.33 2.40 -7.00
N SER A 195 16.58 1.50 -7.62
CA SER A 195 15.59 0.69 -6.91
C SER A 195 16.29 -0.38 -6.06
N LYS A 196 16.53 -0.10 -4.78
CA LYS A 196 17.10 -1.06 -3.82
C LYS A 196 16.02 -1.93 -3.17
N TYR A 197 15.22 -2.64 -3.96
CA TYR A 197 14.32 -3.65 -3.40
C TYR A 197 15.09 -4.95 -3.14
N SER A 198 15.46 -5.18 -1.87
CA SER A 198 16.00 -6.48 -1.47
C SER A 198 14.88 -7.52 -1.45
N ILE A 199 15.23 -8.80 -1.72
CA ILE A 199 14.30 -9.95 -1.64
C ILE A 199 13.60 -10.00 -0.27
N LYS A 200 14.30 -9.65 0.81
CA LYS A 200 13.74 -9.55 2.17
C LYS A 200 12.62 -8.50 2.28
N LYS A 201 12.77 -7.34 1.63
CA LYS A 201 11.72 -6.31 1.61
C LYS A 201 10.50 -6.78 0.82
N LEU A 202 10.72 -7.45 -0.31
CA LEU A 202 9.65 -8.00 -1.13
C LEU A 202 8.86 -9.08 -0.38
N PHE A 203 9.55 -10.00 0.30
CA PHE A 203 8.92 -11.03 1.13
C PHE A 203 8.09 -10.42 2.28
N ARG A 204 8.66 -9.44 3.00
CA ARG A 204 7.93 -8.73 4.06
C ARG A 204 6.68 -8.03 3.52
N PHE A 205 6.79 -7.37 2.39
CA PHE A 205 5.65 -6.74 1.71
C PHE A 205 4.57 -7.76 1.36
N SER A 206 4.96 -8.90 0.78
CA SER A 206 4.04 -9.99 0.43
C SER A 206 3.32 -10.54 1.66
N MET A 207 4.05 -10.80 2.75
CA MET A 207 3.45 -11.27 4.02
C MET A 207 2.49 -10.24 4.62
N ASN A 208 2.86 -8.97 4.61
CA ASN A 208 1.95 -7.91 5.08
C ASN A 208 0.67 -7.85 4.24
N THR A 209 0.77 -7.97 2.92
CA THR A 209 -0.39 -7.97 2.03
C THR A 209 -1.31 -9.17 2.30
N ILE A 210 -0.74 -10.37 2.49
CA ILE A 210 -1.51 -11.57 2.85
C ILE A 210 -2.26 -11.37 4.18
N MET A 211 -1.57 -10.81 5.18
CA MET A 211 -2.17 -10.53 6.49
C MET A 211 -3.29 -9.47 6.45
N CYS A 212 -3.23 -8.52 5.50
CA CYS A 212 -4.26 -7.50 5.35
C CYS A 212 -5.54 -8.02 4.70
N PHE A 213 -5.44 -9.01 3.81
CA PHE A 213 -6.57 -9.42 2.96
C PHE A 213 -6.98 -10.87 3.11
N SER A 214 -6.35 -11.66 3.99
CA SER A 214 -6.66 -13.07 4.12
C SER A 214 -6.52 -13.58 5.54
N ASP A 215 -7.54 -14.35 5.97
CA ASP A 215 -7.51 -15.13 7.21
C ASP A 215 -6.69 -16.43 7.06
N PHE A 216 -6.14 -16.70 5.87
CA PHE A 216 -5.43 -17.94 5.58
C PHE A 216 -4.31 -18.25 6.59
N PRO A 217 -3.43 -17.31 7.00
CA PRO A 217 -2.39 -17.60 7.98
C PRO A 217 -2.97 -17.98 9.35
N LEU A 218 -4.05 -17.35 9.75
CA LEU A 218 -4.75 -17.66 11.01
C LEU A 218 -5.37 -19.06 10.96
N ARG A 219 -6.10 -19.38 9.89
CA ARG A 219 -6.71 -20.72 9.68
C ARG A 219 -5.65 -21.81 9.64
N LEU A 220 -4.52 -21.55 8.94
CA LEU A 220 -3.39 -22.49 8.90
C LEU A 220 -2.85 -22.78 10.31
N GLY A 221 -2.69 -21.74 11.14
CA GLY A 221 -2.26 -21.88 12.54
C GLY A 221 -3.24 -22.72 13.37
N ILE A 222 -4.54 -22.49 13.20
CA ILE A 222 -5.61 -23.26 13.88
C ILE A 222 -5.55 -24.74 13.46
N TYR A 223 -5.48 -25.02 12.15
CA TYR A 223 -5.45 -26.42 11.67
C TYR A 223 -4.15 -27.12 12.08
N ALA A 224 -3.01 -26.45 12.05
CA ALA A 224 -1.75 -27.00 12.53
C ALA A 224 -1.81 -27.32 14.03
N GLY A 225 -2.39 -26.41 14.84
CA GLY A 225 -2.60 -26.63 16.27
C GLY A 225 -3.54 -27.80 16.57
N LEU A 226 -4.67 -27.90 15.86
CA LEU A 226 -5.60 -29.05 15.97
C LEU A 226 -4.93 -30.36 15.58
N PHE A 227 -4.16 -30.38 14.51
CA PHE A 227 -3.41 -31.56 14.09
C PHE A 227 -2.38 -31.98 15.14
N ALA A 228 -1.62 -31.03 15.69
CA ALA A 228 -0.67 -31.32 16.77
C ALA A 228 -1.36 -31.85 18.03
N ALA A 229 -2.50 -31.27 18.41
CA ALA A 229 -3.30 -31.73 19.53
C ALA A 229 -3.82 -33.17 19.33
N LEU A 230 -4.32 -33.48 18.11
CA LEU A 230 -4.75 -34.85 17.75
C LEU A 230 -3.59 -35.85 17.86
N LEU A 231 -2.42 -35.49 17.33
CA LEU A 231 -1.23 -36.35 17.48
C LEU A 231 -0.84 -36.55 18.94
N GLY A 232 -0.90 -35.51 19.77
CA GLY A 232 -0.67 -35.59 21.22
C GLY A 232 -1.62 -36.56 21.92
N VAL A 233 -2.91 -36.48 21.59
CA VAL A 233 -3.93 -37.44 22.13
C VAL A 233 -3.65 -38.86 21.67
N LEU A 234 -3.34 -39.07 20.38
CA LEU A 234 -3.02 -40.40 19.86
C LEU A 234 -1.77 -41.01 20.52
N MET A 235 -0.71 -40.19 20.70
CA MET A 235 0.49 -40.61 21.41
C MET A 235 0.23 -40.93 22.87
N THR A 236 -0.62 -40.16 23.55
CA THR A 236 -1.03 -40.45 24.93
C THR A 236 -1.75 -41.75 25.04
N ILE A 237 -2.72 -41.99 24.15
CA ILE A 237 -3.48 -43.29 24.12
C ILE A 237 -2.49 -44.44 23.84
N TYR A 238 -1.61 -44.27 22.85
CA TYR A 238 -0.59 -45.30 22.54
C TYR A 238 0.30 -45.60 23.73
N THR A 239 0.75 -44.61 24.46
CA THR A 239 1.59 -44.77 25.66
C THR A 239 0.83 -45.52 26.77
N ILE A 240 -0.44 -45.19 27.02
CA ILE A 240 -1.24 -45.86 28.04
C ILE A 240 -1.48 -47.34 27.69
N VAL A 241 -1.79 -47.64 26.42
CA VAL A 241 -1.99 -49.02 25.93
C VAL A 241 -0.69 -49.81 26.01
N SER A 242 0.42 -49.25 25.54
CA SER A 242 1.73 -49.89 25.59
C SER A 242 2.18 -50.16 27.03
N TRP A 243 1.95 -49.21 27.94
CA TRP A 243 2.21 -49.42 29.37
C TRP A 243 1.48 -50.61 29.99
N LYS A 244 0.21 -50.78 29.62
CA LYS A 244 -0.57 -51.90 30.10
C LYS A 244 -0.14 -53.28 29.54
N GLN A 245 0.43 -53.29 28.32
CA GLN A 245 0.77 -54.54 27.64
C GLN A 245 2.24 -55.00 27.89
N VAL A 246 3.19 -54.07 27.92
CA VAL A 246 4.62 -54.41 27.88
C VAL A 246 5.37 -53.96 29.14
N GLY A 247 4.76 -53.08 29.97
CA GLY A 247 5.50 -52.36 31.01
C GLY A 247 6.48 -51.34 30.44
N THR A 248 6.64 -50.19 31.08
CA THR A 248 7.56 -49.17 30.59
C THR A 248 8.95 -49.33 31.21
N PRO A 249 10.04 -49.17 30.44
CA PRO A 249 11.37 -49.01 31.00
C PRO A 249 11.41 -47.83 31.98
N SER A 250 12.13 -47.94 33.08
CA SER A 250 12.34 -46.83 34.03
C SER A 250 12.93 -45.59 33.32
N GLY A 251 12.26 -44.45 33.43
CA GLY A 251 12.66 -43.18 32.79
C GLY A 251 11.81 -42.74 31.59
N TYR A 252 10.90 -43.57 31.06
CA TYR A 252 10.08 -43.20 29.91
C TYR A 252 9.08 -42.08 30.21
N ALA A 253 8.62 -41.96 31.46
CA ALA A 253 7.68 -40.91 31.89
C ALA A 253 8.30 -39.49 31.98
N THR A 254 9.62 -39.39 31.98
CA THR A 254 10.35 -38.10 32.05
C THR A 254 10.68 -37.49 30.68
N THR A 255 10.39 -38.22 29.59
CA THR A 255 10.71 -37.81 28.20
C THR A 255 9.44 -37.39 27.42
N ILE A 256 8.26 -37.48 28.01
CA ILE A 256 6.99 -36.97 27.49
C ILE A 256 6.56 -35.78 28.35
#